data_3233b51df945ed67a1ffcb1396ea215f
#
_entry.id   3233b51df945ed67a1ffcb1396ea215f
#
_cell.length_a   1.000
_cell.length_b   1.000
_cell.length_c   1.000
_cell.angle_alpha   90.00
_cell.angle_beta   90.00
_cell.angle_gamma   90.00
#
_symmetry.space_group_name_H-M   'P 1'
#
loop_
_entity.id
_entity.type
_entity.pdbx_description
1 polymer ?
#
loop_
_entity_poly.entity_id
_entity_poly.type
_entity_poly.pdbx_seq_one_letter_code
_entity_poly.pdbx_strand_id
1 'polypeptide(L)'
;MRPNRSSLDENTPEELARVEANQLFVKEIQTLLQDQGPASAVDELIRNAKEKAQPRPLLDALLLKARLDLGLSPTGVISELLPADLKMKYEDRYVEALRSVGQMLLDRSDIPAAWPYFRVIGEKEPVRIAIENFDPGQADEHALGAVIDIAFQQQVHPIKGFSWVLDRYGICSAISSFEAIPGDEKIRAEAAAMLTKALYDQLQYSLASEIERRDGQRPSESATVAEMITGKTWIYDDDAYAIDVSHLSSVVRLSPLLKDASSIAFAVQLAQYGSGLSDRFRYDGLPPFEDIYADHAIYLNALIGKDVETAVKHFQSKVQKPSVDEDQPADPLETLPAQTLVRLLARLGRIEEAIAVASEHLMEIPDSYLLCPTVSALCRDANRPDLLAQAAVGVEDWALYLGARIEEMQLKTEA
;
A
#
# COMPACT_ATOMS: atom_id res chain seq x y z
N MET A 1 -39.41 47.95 -2.27
CA MET A 1 -38.28 48.62 -1.60
C MET A 1 -37.01 47.91 -1.99
N ARG A 2 -36.18 48.50 -2.85
CA ARG A 2 -34.85 47.97 -3.18
C ARG A 2 -33.89 48.46 -2.11
N PRO A 3 -33.02 47.62 -1.52
CA PRO A 3 -32.00 48.11 -0.60
C PRO A 3 -30.96 48.93 -1.35
N ASN A 4 -30.64 50.05 -0.76
CA ASN A 4 -29.70 51.07 -1.22
C ASN A 4 -28.27 50.52 -1.29
N ARG A 5 -27.66 50.53 -2.49
CA ARG A 5 -26.22 50.32 -2.70
C ARG A 5 -25.52 51.65 -2.41
N SER A 6 -25.06 51.83 -1.19
CA SER A 6 -24.10 52.86 -0.86
C SER A 6 -23.23 52.41 0.36
N SER A 7 -22.21 51.62 0.09
CA SER A 7 -20.97 51.66 0.80
C SER A 7 -19.89 51.45 -0.26
N LEU A 8 -19.32 52.56 -0.70
CA LEU A 8 -18.02 52.60 -1.31
C LEU A 8 -17.07 52.11 -0.23
N ASP A 9 -16.66 50.84 -0.33
CA ASP A 9 -15.60 50.27 0.50
C ASP A 9 -14.36 51.11 0.28
N GLU A 10 -13.98 51.90 1.28
CA GLU A 10 -12.68 52.57 1.36
C GLU A 10 -11.64 51.43 1.36
N ASN A 11 -10.82 51.36 0.30
CA ASN A 11 -9.75 50.37 0.21
C ASN A 11 -8.89 50.45 1.49
N THR A 12 -8.69 49.30 2.09
CA THR A 12 -7.80 49.23 3.27
C THR A 12 -6.37 49.68 2.92
N PRO A 13 -5.60 50.15 3.88
CA PRO A 13 -4.19 50.51 3.61
C PRO A 13 -3.39 49.40 2.94
N GLU A 14 -3.71 48.13 3.24
CA GLU A 14 -3.09 46.94 2.64
C GLU A 14 -3.49 46.80 1.17
N GLU A 15 -4.76 47.06 0.82
CA GLU A 15 -5.24 46.99 -0.56
C GLU A 15 -4.59 48.09 -1.41
N LEU A 16 -4.45 49.31 -0.87
CA LEU A 16 -3.78 50.40 -1.55
C LEU A 16 -2.29 50.10 -1.79
N ALA A 17 -1.58 49.58 -0.79
CA ALA A 17 -0.19 49.18 -0.93
C ALA A 17 -0.02 48.05 -1.98
N ARG A 18 -0.99 47.10 -2.06
CA ARG A 18 -0.98 46.04 -3.07
C ARG A 18 -1.20 46.61 -4.48
N VAL A 19 -2.10 47.58 -4.62
CA VAL A 19 -2.34 48.23 -5.92
C VAL A 19 -1.09 49.01 -6.38
N GLU A 20 -0.43 49.75 -5.49
CA GLU A 20 0.81 50.48 -5.80
C GLU A 20 1.94 49.52 -6.19
N ALA A 21 2.15 48.44 -5.45
CA ALA A 21 3.12 47.40 -5.77
C ALA A 21 2.86 46.78 -7.16
N ASN A 22 1.61 46.48 -7.50
CA ASN A 22 1.24 45.97 -8.81
C ASN A 22 1.51 47.00 -9.93
N GLN A 23 1.26 48.30 -9.70
CA GLN A 23 1.55 49.34 -10.70
C GLN A 23 3.05 49.49 -10.94
N LEU A 24 3.87 49.39 -9.89
CA LEU A 24 5.33 49.42 -10.01
C LEU A 24 5.83 48.21 -10.80
N PHE A 25 5.32 47.04 -10.52
CA PHE A 25 5.71 45.80 -11.24
C PHE A 25 5.31 45.86 -12.71
N VAL A 26 4.11 46.36 -13.05
CA VAL A 26 3.69 46.57 -14.45
C VAL A 26 4.67 47.50 -15.19
N LYS A 27 5.10 48.62 -14.56
CA LYS A 27 6.09 49.54 -15.17
C LYS A 27 7.43 48.85 -15.38
N GLU A 28 7.89 48.04 -14.44
CA GLU A 28 9.12 47.24 -14.56
C GLU A 28 9.06 46.29 -15.76
N ILE A 29 8.01 45.49 -15.85
CA ILE A 29 7.79 44.58 -16.99
C ILE A 29 7.73 45.34 -18.32
N GLN A 30 7.05 46.49 -18.38
CA GLN A 30 6.99 47.33 -19.59
C GLN A 30 8.37 47.84 -20.01
N THR A 31 9.19 48.28 -19.04
CA THR A 31 10.55 48.74 -19.30
C THR A 31 11.42 47.58 -19.82
N LEU A 32 11.38 46.43 -19.15
CA LEU A 32 12.11 45.24 -19.60
C LEU A 32 11.70 44.79 -21.01
N LEU A 33 10.39 44.81 -21.31
CA LEU A 33 9.88 44.48 -22.63
C LEU A 33 10.39 45.43 -23.73
N GLN A 34 10.49 46.76 -23.43
CA GLN A 34 10.96 47.75 -24.38
C GLN A 34 12.48 47.74 -24.55
N ASP A 35 13.23 47.60 -23.47
CA ASP A 35 14.68 47.76 -23.48
C ASP A 35 15.42 46.45 -23.79
N GLN A 36 14.89 45.31 -23.38
CA GLN A 36 15.56 43.99 -23.41
C GLN A 36 14.75 42.92 -24.18
N GLY A 37 13.54 43.23 -24.53
CA GLY A 37 12.67 42.32 -25.32
C GLY A 37 11.83 41.34 -24.51
N PRO A 38 11.00 40.54 -25.23
CA PRO A 38 9.99 39.67 -24.59
C PRO A 38 10.57 38.61 -23.63
N ALA A 39 11.72 38.04 -23.97
CA ALA A 39 12.33 36.99 -23.16
C ALA A 39 12.67 37.47 -21.74
N SER A 40 13.31 38.65 -21.64
CA SER A 40 13.69 39.26 -20.33
C SER A 40 12.47 39.62 -19.49
N ALA A 41 11.41 40.14 -20.11
CA ALA A 41 10.17 40.45 -19.42
C ALA A 41 9.47 39.18 -18.88
N VAL A 42 9.49 38.07 -19.62
CA VAL A 42 8.93 36.78 -19.15
C VAL A 42 9.79 36.15 -18.07
N ASP A 43 11.11 36.24 -18.16
CA ASP A 43 12.01 35.74 -17.10
C ASP A 43 11.77 36.49 -15.78
N GLU A 44 11.45 37.78 -15.83
CA GLU A 44 11.06 38.55 -14.65
C GLU A 44 9.73 38.11 -14.07
N LEU A 45 8.73 37.80 -14.91
CA LEU A 45 7.47 37.21 -14.42
C LEU A 45 7.71 35.89 -13.69
N ILE A 46 8.56 35.03 -14.25
CA ILE A 46 8.91 33.73 -13.64
C ILE A 46 9.60 33.97 -12.29
N ARG A 47 10.57 34.90 -12.23
CA ARG A 47 11.29 35.22 -11.01
C ARG A 47 10.34 35.71 -9.90
N ASN A 48 9.50 36.68 -10.22
CA ASN A 48 8.54 37.27 -9.30
C ASN A 48 7.53 36.23 -8.78
N ALA A 49 7.00 35.37 -9.66
CA ALA A 49 6.06 34.33 -9.29
C ALA A 49 6.70 33.26 -8.38
N LYS A 50 7.97 32.92 -8.61
CA LYS A 50 8.73 32.01 -7.72
C LYS A 50 8.97 32.62 -6.35
N GLU A 51 9.44 33.88 -6.29
CA GLU A 51 9.71 34.59 -5.03
C GLU A 51 8.43 34.69 -4.17
N LYS A 52 7.32 35.03 -4.80
CA LYS A 52 5.99 35.14 -4.15
C LYS A 52 5.28 33.81 -3.93
N ALA A 53 5.87 32.70 -4.36
CA ALA A 53 5.27 31.36 -4.33
C ALA A 53 3.86 31.32 -4.93
N GLN A 54 3.68 31.87 -6.10
CA GLN A 54 2.40 31.92 -6.79
C GLN A 54 2.33 30.82 -7.87
N PRO A 55 1.73 29.65 -7.58
CA PRO A 55 1.79 28.49 -8.48
C PRO A 55 1.19 28.77 -9.86
N ARG A 56 -0.01 29.37 -9.89
CA ARG A 56 -0.71 29.66 -11.15
C ARG A 56 0.00 30.71 -12.00
N PRO A 57 0.38 31.90 -11.46
CA PRO A 57 1.20 32.87 -12.18
C PRO A 57 2.53 32.28 -12.70
N LEU A 58 3.18 31.41 -11.92
CA LEU A 58 4.39 30.75 -12.36
C LEU A 58 4.14 29.83 -13.55
N LEU A 59 3.09 29.01 -13.50
CA LEU A 59 2.72 28.13 -14.61
C LEU A 59 2.44 28.95 -15.86
N ASP A 60 1.62 30.00 -15.74
CA ASP A 60 1.24 30.84 -16.89
C ASP A 60 2.49 31.52 -17.52
N ALA A 61 3.43 31.99 -16.69
CA ALA A 61 4.67 32.59 -17.17
C ALA A 61 5.60 31.58 -17.86
N LEU A 62 5.73 30.36 -17.32
CA LEU A 62 6.50 29.28 -17.93
C LEU A 62 5.90 28.84 -19.27
N LEU A 63 4.58 28.74 -19.36
CA LEU A 63 3.90 28.42 -20.62
C LEU A 63 4.00 29.56 -21.65
N LEU A 64 3.99 30.81 -21.19
CA LEU A 64 4.26 31.97 -22.07
C LEU A 64 5.69 31.90 -22.63
N LYS A 65 6.67 31.57 -21.79
CA LYS A 65 8.05 31.35 -22.24
C LYS A 65 8.13 30.26 -23.30
N ALA A 66 7.50 29.11 -23.03
CA ALA A 66 7.47 28.00 -23.99
C ALA A 66 6.86 28.39 -25.35
N ARG A 67 5.81 29.21 -25.34
CA ARG A 67 5.21 29.73 -26.57
C ARG A 67 6.18 30.63 -27.36
N LEU A 68 6.86 31.55 -26.68
CA LEU A 68 7.84 32.43 -27.31
C LEU A 68 9.01 31.64 -27.88
N ASP A 69 9.55 30.69 -27.16
CA ASP A 69 10.69 29.85 -27.57
C ASP A 69 10.33 29.00 -28.84
N LEU A 70 9.07 28.59 -28.95
CA LEU A 70 8.56 27.80 -30.05
C LEU A 70 7.98 28.64 -31.21
N GLY A 71 8.04 29.99 -31.13
CA GLY A 71 7.47 30.86 -32.13
C GLY A 71 5.94 30.83 -32.25
N LEU A 72 5.26 30.41 -31.15
CA LEU A 72 3.79 30.35 -31.11
C LEU A 72 3.21 31.71 -30.69
N SER A 73 1.92 31.93 -31.00
CA SER A 73 1.20 33.10 -30.53
C SER A 73 1.18 33.18 -29.00
N PRO A 74 1.61 34.31 -28.40
CA PRO A 74 1.61 34.47 -26.94
C PRO A 74 0.22 34.33 -26.29
N THR A 75 -0.83 34.82 -26.98
CA THR A 75 -2.19 34.89 -26.45
C THR A 75 -3.19 34.00 -27.20
N GLY A 76 -2.74 33.35 -28.29
CA GLY A 76 -3.60 32.51 -29.12
C GLY A 76 -3.99 31.19 -28.43
N VAL A 77 -5.10 30.59 -28.83
CA VAL A 77 -5.45 29.21 -28.49
C VAL A 77 -4.46 28.29 -29.21
N ILE A 78 -3.90 27.32 -28.48
CA ILE A 78 -3.07 26.28 -29.12
C ILE A 78 -4.01 25.39 -29.92
N SER A 79 -3.92 25.50 -31.24
CA SER A 79 -4.77 24.79 -32.18
C SER A 79 -4.35 23.32 -32.25
N GLU A 80 -5.33 22.42 -32.38
CA GLU A 80 -5.11 21.01 -32.74
C GLU A 80 -4.44 20.84 -34.10
N LEU A 81 -4.39 21.92 -34.91
CA LEU A 81 -3.77 21.97 -36.23
C LEU A 81 -2.26 22.27 -36.21
N LEU A 82 -1.63 22.30 -35.05
CA LEU A 82 -0.17 22.41 -34.96
C LEU A 82 0.50 21.19 -35.61
N PRO A 83 1.63 21.38 -36.34
CA PRO A 83 2.47 20.27 -36.77
C PRO A 83 2.83 19.37 -35.60
N ALA A 84 2.86 18.04 -35.82
CA ALA A 84 3.02 17.04 -34.77
C ALA A 84 4.31 17.25 -33.95
N ASP A 85 5.42 17.64 -34.61
CA ASP A 85 6.70 17.92 -33.96
C ASP A 85 6.64 19.15 -33.03
N LEU A 86 5.89 20.18 -33.42
CA LEU A 86 5.72 21.39 -32.61
C LEU A 86 4.77 21.14 -31.42
N LYS A 87 3.73 20.33 -31.65
CA LYS A 87 2.82 19.90 -30.59
C LYS A 87 3.58 19.10 -29.50
N MET A 88 4.38 18.13 -29.91
CA MET A 88 5.19 17.33 -29.00
C MET A 88 6.17 18.20 -28.18
N LYS A 89 6.89 19.13 -28.82
CA LYS A 89 7.77 20.07 -28.12
C LYS A 89 7.04 20.95 -27.11
N TYR A 90 5.81 21.37 -27.43
CA TYR A 90 5.01 22.17 -26.49
C TYR A 90 4.52 21.31 -25.33
N GLU A 91 4.11 20.06 -25.56
CA GLU A 91 3.74 19.10 -24.51
C GLU A 91 4.91 18.82 -23.57
N ASP A 92 6.13 18.66 -24.08
CA ASP A 92 7.34 18.52 -23.26
C ASP A 92 7.56 19.74 -22.35
N ARG A 93 7.42 20.97 -22.91
CA ARG A 93 7.53 22.21 -22.14
C ARG A 93 6.42 22.36 -21.09
N TYR A 94 5.22 21.88 -21.41
CA TYR A 94 4.11 21.87 -20.47
C TYR A 94 4.40 20.94 -19.27
N VAL A 95 4.93 19.75 -19.52
CA VAL A 95 5.37 18.81 -18.48
C VAL A 95 6.47 19.45 -17.60
N GLU A 96 7.49 20.06 -18.22
CA GLU A 96 8.55 20.77 -17.50
C GLU A 96 8.01 21.91 -16.63
N ALA A 97 7.03 22.67 -17.11
CA ALA A 97 6.40 23.76 -16.37
C ALA A 97 5.63 23.21 -15.16
N LEU A 98 4.83 22.17 -15.32
CA LEU A 98 4.11 21.51 -14.21
C LEU A 98 5.08 20.98 -13.16
N ARG A 99 6.14 20.30 -13.59
CA ARG A 99 7.21 19.80 -12.68
C ARG A 99 7.87 20.94 -11.90
N SER A 100 8.19 22.06 -12.58
CA SER A 100 8.81 23.22 -11.92
C SER A 100 7.91 23.85 -10.85
N VAL A 101 6.59 23.95 -11.14
CA VAL A 101 5.62 24.47 -10.16
C VAL A 101 5.46 23.52 -9.00
N GLY A 102 5.30 22.24 -9.27
CA GLY A 102 5.19 21.20 -8.24
C GLY A 102 6.43 21.20 -7.33
N GLN A 103 7.63 21.28 -7.91
CA GLN A 103 8.87 21.31 -7.14
C GLN A 103 8.96 22.57 -6.26
N MET A 104 8.61 23.75 -6.77
CA MET A 104 8.58 24.98 -5.96
C MET A 104 7.68 24.83 -4.72
N LEU A 105 6.57 24.10 -4.83
CA LEU A 105 5.67 23.84 -3.71
C LEU A 105 6.24 22.80 -2.74
N LEU A 106 6.89 21.75 -3.25
CA LEU A 106 7.59 20.76 -2.38
C LEU A 106 8.75 21.40 -1.61
N ASP A 107 9.51 22.32 -2.23
CA ASP A 107 10.60 23.05 -1.57
C ASP A 107 10.10 23.91 -0.38
N ARG A 108 8.79 24.16 -0.32
CA ARG A 108 8.09 24.83 0.78
C ARG A 108 7.33 23.88 1.68
N SER A 109 7.52 22.59 1.50
CA SER A 109 6.84 21.53 2.24
C SER A 109 5.30 21.52 2.06
N ASP A 110 4.79 22.14 0.98
CA ASP A 110 3.36 22.15 0.67
C ASP A 110 3.01 20.97 -0.25
N ILE A 111 3.01 19.77 0.33
CA ILE A 111 2.69 18.52 -0.38
C ILE A 111 1.27 18.54 -0.99
N PRO A 112 0.22 18.98 -0.27
CA PRO A 112 -1.13 19.01 -0.83
C PRO A 112 -1.27 19.90 -2.05
N ALA A 113 -0.61 21.07 -2.05
CA ALA A 113 -0.64 21.97 -3.21
C ALA A 113 0.23 21.47 -4.38
N ALA A 114 1.32 20.73 -4.10
CA ALA A 114 2.21 20.18 -5.13
C ALA A 114 1.61 18.99 -5.88
N TRP A 115 0.88 18.13 -5.19
CA TRP A 115 0.39 16.88 -5.73
C TRP A 115 -0.44 17.01 -7.03
N PRO A 116 -1.37 17.94 -7.17
CA PRO A 116 -2.12 18.11 -8.43
C PRO A 116 -1.24 18.27 -9.67
N TYR A 117 -0.11 18.96 -9.55
CA TYR A 117 0.83 19.17 -10.65
C TYR A 117 1.55 17.89 -11.04
N PHE A 118 2.07 17.16 -10.08
CA PHE A 118 2.74 15.88 -10.33
C PHE A 118 1.78 14.78 -10.79
N ARG A 119 0.54 14.78 -10.28
CA ARG A 119 -0.49 13.82 -10.69
C ARG A 119 -0.83 13.94 -12.17
N VAL A 120 -0.91 15.17 -12.71
CA VAL A 120 -1.23 15.40 -14.13
C VAL A 120 -0.16 14.82 -15.05
N ILE A 121 1.11 14.87 -14.65
CA ILE A 121 2.24 14.33 -15.43
C ILE A 121 2.60 12.88 -15.06
N GLY A 122 1.87 12.26 -14.14
CA GLY A 122 2.09 10.86 -13.75
C GLY A 122 3.34 10.62 -12.88
N GLU A 123 3.97 11.66 -12.35
CA GLU A 123 5.20 11.57 -11.57
C GLU A 123 4.89 11.52 -10.06
N LYS A 124 4.89 10.32 -9.47
CA LYS A 124 4.64 10.14 -8.04
C LYS A 124 5.89 10.33 -7.17
N GLU A 125 7.07 10.04 -7.72
CA GLU A 125 8.31 9.91 -6.95
C GLU A 125 8.73 11.18 -6.19
N PRO A 126 8.68 12.41 -6.75
CA PRO A 126 9.00 13.60 -5.99
C PRO A 126 8.10 13.79 -4.75
N VAL A 127 6.80 13.49 -4.89
CA VAL A 127 5.84 13.59 -3.79
C VAL A 127 6.03 12.46 -2.79
N ARG A 128 6.36 11.24 -3.25
CA ARG A 128 6.69 10.10 -2.38
C ARG A 128 7.88 10.44 -1.46
N ILE A 129 8.94 11.02 -2.01
CA ILE A 129 10.11 11.45 -1.25
C ILE A 129 9.74 12.54 -0.23
N ALA A 130 8.89 13.49 -0.62
CA ALA A 130 8.42 14.53 0.29
C ALA A 130 7.60 13.94 1.45
N ILE A 131 6.72 12.96 1.18
CA ILE A 131 5.95 12.22 2.19
C ILE A 131 6.87 11.43 3.11
N GLU A 132 7.95 10.82 2.60
CA GLU A 132 8.92 10.08 3.43
C GLU A 132 9.57 10.99 4.49
N ASN A 133 9.85 12.23 4.12
CA ASN A 133 10.50 13.24 4.98
C ASN A 133 9.51 14.12 5.76
N PHE A 134 8.20 13.89 5.59
CA PHE A 134 7.17 14.69 6.26
C PHE A 134 7.09 14.34 7.76
N ASP A 135 7.09 15.37 8.61
CA ASP A 135 6.91 15.23 10.06
C ASP A 135 5.45 15.53 10.45
N PRO A 136 4.67 14.51 10.80
CA PRO A 136 3.27 14.70 11.21
C PRO A 136 3.11 15.55 12.48
N GLY A 137 4.15 15.59 13.35
CA GLY A 137 4.11 16.32 14.60
C GLY A 137 4.16 17.85 14.45
N GLN A 138 4.60 18.34 13.28
CA GLN A 138 4.69 19.77 12.97
C GLN A 138 3.52 20.28 12.12
N ALA A 139 2.68 19.37 11.61
CA ALA A 139 1.56 19.73 10.76
C ALA A 139 0.29 19.98 11.58
N ASP A 140 -0.53 20.94 11.12
CA ASP A 140 -1.89 21.04 11.63
C ASP A 140 -2.76 19.87 11.16
N GLU A 141 -3.92 19.71 11.80
CA GLU A 141 -4.82 18.57 11.56
C GLU A 141 -5.31 18.49 10.10
N HIS A 142 -5.56 19.63 9.47
CA HIS A 142 -6.04 19.70 8.10
C HIS A 142 -4.95 19.31 7.10
N ALA A 143 -3.75 19.85 7.27
CA ALA A 143 -2.59 19.53 6.45
C ALA A 143 -2.23 18.03 6.57
N LEU A 144 -2.20 17.49 7.79
CA LEU A 144 -1.94 16.08 8.04
C LEU A 144 -2.98 15.19 7.34
N GLY A 145 -4.27 15.52 7.48
CA GLY A 145 -5.35 14.78 6.82
C GLY A 145 -5.21 14.75 5.30
N ALA A 146 -4.85 15.88 4.68
CA ALA A 146 -4.62 15.97 3.25
C ALA A 146 -3.39 15.14 2.79
N VAL A 147 -2.31 15.13 3.58
CA VAL A 147 -1.12 14.33 3.27
C VAL A 147 -1.42 12.82 3.43
N ILE A 148 -2.19 12.42 4.44
CA ILE A 148 -2.65 11.03 4.60
C ILE A 148 -3.49 10.59 3.39
N ASP A 149 -4.41 11.43 2.92
CA ASP A 149 -5.20 11.13 1.72
C ASP A 149 -4.30 10.89 0.50
N ILE A 150 -3.33 11.77 0.25
CA ILE A 150 -2.39 11.61 -0.87
C ILE A 150 -1.54 10.35 -0.71
N ALA A 151 -1.01 10.11 0.48
CA ALA A 151 -0.15 8.97 0.76
C ALA A 151 -0.91 7.65 0.61
N PHE A 152 -2.07 7.53 1.26
CA PHE A 152 -2.81 6.29 1.38
C PHE A 152 -3.87 6.12 0.29
N GLN A 153 -4.86 7.05 0.19
CA GLN A 153 -5.97 6.88 -0.74
C GLN A 153 -5.54 7.04 -2.21
N GLN A 154 -4.63 8.00 -2.49
CA GLN A 154 -4.12 8.22 -3.84
C GLN A 154 -2.87 7.37 -4.16
N GLN A 155 -2.48 6.48 -3.26
CA GLN A 155 -1.45 5.45 -3.45
C GLN A 155 -0.08 6.04 -3.87
N VAL A 156 0.30 7.18 -3.28
CA VAL A 156 1.62 7.79 -3.52
C VAL A 156 2.66 7.13 -2.60
N HIS A 157 2.30 6.86 -1.35
CA HIS A 157 3.13 6.15 -0.38
C HIS A 157 2.25 5.30 0.57
N PRO A 158 1.68 4.17 0.09
CA PRO A 158 0.62 3.45 0.81
C PRO A 158 1.00 3.05 2.24
N ILE A 159 2.21 2.53 2.45
CA ILE A 159 2.67 2.07 3.78
C ILE A 159 2.81 3.22 4.77
N LYS A 160 3.41 4.33 4.35
CA LYS A 160 3.54 5.52 5.20
C LYS A 160 2.17 6.08 5.56
N GLY A 161 1.29 6.18 4.56
CA GLY A 161 -0.10 6.59 4.76
C GLY A 161 -0.84 5.65 5.70
N PHE A 162 -0.67 4.33 5.56
CA PHE A 162 -1.28 3.35 6.43
C PHE A 162 -0.77 3.43 7.87
N SER A 163 0.54 3.67 8.09
CA SER A 163 1.07 3.89 9.44
C SER A 163 0.39 5.09 10.12
N TRP A 164 0.19 6.18 9.40
CA TRP A 164 -0.52 7.35 9.95
C TRP A 164 -2.01 7.09 10.19
N VAL A 165 -2.66 6.26 9.37
CA VAL A 165 -4.05 5.82 9.65
C VAL A 165 -4.10 5.05 10.95
N LEU A 166 -3.16 4.12 11.17
CA LEU A 166 -3.06 3.33 12.40
C LEU A 166 -2.79 4.21 13.62
N ASP A 167 -1.80 5.11 13.53
CA ASP A 167 -1.38 5.97 14.63
C ASP A 167 -2.47 6.99 15.03
N ARG A 168 -3.14 7.56 14.03
CA ARG A 168 -4.10 8.64 14.27
C ARG A 168 -5.51 8.17 14.52
N TYR A 169 -5.98 7.20 13.77
CA TYR A 169 -7.37 6.74 13.82
C TYR A 169 -7.54 5.41 14.52
N GLY A 170 -6.41 4.80 14.94
CA GLY A 170 -6.40 3.57 15.71
C GLY A 170 -6.61 2.30 14.88
N ILE A 171 -6.49 1.17 15.58
CA ILE A 171 -6.46 -0.16 14.98
C ILE A 171 -7.76 -0.53 14.23
N CYS A 172 -8.91 -0.10 14.73
CA CYS A 172 -10.21 -0.36 14.09
C CYS A 172 -10.27 0.24 12.68
N SER A 173 -9.86 1.52 12.54
CA SER A 173 -9.79 2.21 11.25
C SER A 173 -8.76 1.59 10.34
N ALA A 174 -7.60 1.19 10.88
CA ALA A 174 -6.55 0.55 10.10
C ALA A 174 -6.97 -0.83 9.58
N ILE A 175 -7.62 -1.67 10.39
CA ILE A 175 -8.18 -2.95 9.94
C ILE A 175 -9.19 -2.73 8.79
N SER A 176 -10.11 -1.78 8.96
CA SER A 176 -11.10 -1.46 7.93
C SER A 176 -10.48 -0.93 6.64
N SER A 177 -9.33 -0.24 6.74
CA SER A 177 -8.61 0.32 5.61
C SER A 177 -7.69 -0.69 4.90
N PHE A 178 -7.47 -1.87 5.48
CA PHE A 178 -6.51 -2.85 4.96
C PHE A 178 -6.83 -3.32 3.52
N GLU A 179 -8.11 -3.45 3.18
CA GLU A 179 -8.53 -3.85 1.83
C GLU A 179 -8.25 -2.79 0.75
N ALA A 180 -8.06 -1.53 1.14
CA ALA A 180 -7.66 -0.46 0.22
C ALA A 180 -6.16 -0.47 -0.10
N ILE A 181 -5.36 -1.32 0.56
CA ILE A 181 -3.94 -1.47 0.29
C ILE A 181 -3.75 -2.16 -1.06
N PRO A 182 -2.81 -1.69 -1.93
CA PRO A 182 -2.52 -2.35 -3.21
C PRO A 182 -2.24 -3.84 -3.07
N GLY A 183 -2.54 -4.60 -4.11
CA GLY A 183 -2.32 -6.05 -4.16
C GLY A 183 -0.85 -6.50 -4.12
N ASP A 184 0.11 -5.58 -4.00
CA ASP A 184 1.52 -5.90 -3.81
C ASP A 184 1.73 -6.66 -2.50
N GLU A 185 2.27 -7.88 -2.60
CA GLU A 185 2.41 -8.79 -1.47
C GLU A 185 3.34 -8.22 -0.38
N LYS A 186 4.39 -7.49 -0.76
CA LYS A 186 5.32 -6.86 0.19
C LYS A 186 4.63 -5.76 0.98
N ILE A 187 3.89 -4.89 0.30
CA ILE A 187 3.15 -3.79 0.93
C ILE A 187 2.10 -4.35 1.90
N ARG A 188 1.33 -5.36 1.50
CA ARG A 188 0.34 -6.01 2.35
C ARG A 188 0.97 -6.73 3.56
N ALA A 189 2.12 -7.36 3.38
CA ALA A 189 2.86 -7.99 4.48
C ALA A 189 3.35 -6.97 5.51
N GLU A 190 3.87 -5.82 5.07
CA GLU A 190 4.30 -4.74 5.96
C GLU A 190 3.12 -4.15 6.76
N ALA A 191 1.98 -3.92 6.10
CA ALA A 191 0.76 -3.45 6.78
C ALA A 191 0.22 -4.48 7.79
N ALA A 192 0.21 -5.77 7.44
CA ALA A 192 -0.17 -6.83 8.36
C ALA A 192 0.76 -6.92 9.58
N ALA A 193 2.08 -6.70 9.38
CA ALA A 193 3.04 -6.64 10.47
C ALA A 193 2.79 -5.46 11.42
N MET A 194 2.44 -4.28 10.88
CA MET A 194 2.06 -3.11 11.68
C MET A 194 0.83 -3.39 12.54
N LEU A 195 -0.23 -3.97 11.97
CA LEU A 195 -1.44 -4.34 12.70
C LEU A 195 -1.15 -5.39 13.78
N THR A 196 -0.35 -6.41 13.44
CA THR A 196 0.03 -7.48 14.37
C THR A 196 0.79 -6.92 15.56
N LYS A 197 1.77 -6.04 15.31
CA LYS A 197 2.56 -5.40 16.37
C LYS A 197 1.70 -4.51 17.25
N ALA A 198 0.87 -3.66 16.66
CA ALA A 198 0.00 -2.75 17.39
C ALA A 198 -0.98 -3.50 18.29
N LEU A 199 -1.60 -4.57 17.79
CA LEU A 199 -2.52 -5.38 18.58
C LEU A 199 -1.80 -6.17 19.68
N TYR A 200 -0.61 -6.70 19.38
CA TYR A 200 0.22 -7.39 20.38
C TYR A 200 0.59 -6.47 21.53
N ASP A 201 1.04 -5.24 21.24
CA ASP A 201 1.40 -4.26 22.26
C ASP A 201 0.18 -3.87 23.12
N GLN A 202 -0.96 -3.68 22.48
CA GLN A 202 -2.21 -3.39 23.18
C GLN A 202 -2.60 -4.55 24.11
N LEU A 203 -2.52 -5.80 23.64
CA LEU A 203 -2.81 -6.97 24.44
C LEU A 203 -1.83 -7.11 25.61
N GLN A 204 -0.54 -6.98 25.36
CA GLN A 204 0.52 -7.06 26.36
C GLN A 204 0.30 -6.02 27.48
N TYR A 205 0.02 -4.76 27.10
CA TYR A 205 -0.24 -3.69 28.06
C TYR A 205 -1.50 -3.96 28.90
N SER A 206 -2.60 -4.38 28.25
CA SER A 206 -3.87 -4.64 28.93
C SER A 206 -3.76 -5.84 29.88
N LEU A 207 -3.09 -6.94 29.46
CA LEU A 207 -2.83 -8.09 30.31
C LEU A 207 -1.96 -7.74 31.51
N ALA A 208 -0.89 -6.98 31.32
CA ALA A 208 -0.01 -6.54 32.39
C ALA A 208 -0.78 -5.72 33.44
N SER A 209 -1.67 -4.83 33.01
CA SER A 209 -2.50 -4.01 33.90
C SER A 209 -3.53 -4.84 34.66
N GLU A 210 -4.14 -5.85 33.99
CA GLU A 210 -5.10 -6.74 34.62
C GLU A 210 -4.46 -7.67 35.65
N ILE A 211 -3.26 -8.19 35.33
CA ILE A 211 -2.47 -9.03 36.27
C ILE A 211 -2.07 -8.19 37.49
N GLU A 212 -1.59 -6.96 37.30
CA GLU A 212 -1.25 -6.05 38.39
C GLU A 212 -2.44 -5.78 39.29
N ARG A 213 -3.61 -5.54 38.72
CA ARG A 213 -4.85 -5.28 39.45
C ARG A 213 -5.29 -6.48 40.27
N ARG A 214 -5.12 -7.71 39.75
CA ARG A 214 -5.60 -8.94 40.39
C ARG A 214 -4.57 -9.57 41.32
N ASP A 215 -3.32 -9.66 40.87
CA ASP A 215 -2.22 -10.34 41.61
C ASP A 215 -1.41 -9.37 42.49
N GLY A 216 -1.61 -8.04 42.33
CA GLY A 216 -0.90 -7.01 43.09
C GLY A 216 0.54 -6.75 42.62
N GLN A 217 0.99 -7.42 41.56
CA GLN A 217 2.32 -7.25 41.00
C GLN A 217 2.26 -7.18 39.49
N ARG A 218 2.82 -6.09 38.91
CA ARG A 218 2.91 -5.92 37.49
C ARG A 218 3.98 -6.86 36.89
N PRO A 219 3.69 -7.60 35.82
CA PRO A 219 4.71 -8.34 35.07
C PRO A 219 5.84 -7.43 34.57
N SER A 220 7.01 -8.01 34.29
CA SER A 220 8.13 -7.31 33.66
C SER A 220 7.69 -6.71 32.31
N GLU A 221 8.26 -5.54 31.94
CA GLU A 221 8.03 -4.94 30.62
C GLU A 221 8.45 -5.86 29.47
N SER A 222 9.40 -6.75 29.72
CA SER A 222 9.86 -7.76 28.74
C SER A 222 9.02 -9.03 28.73
N ALA A 223 8.05 -9.20 29.65
CA ALA A 223 7.22 -10.39 29.70
C ALA A 223 6.35 -10.50 28.46
N THR A 224 6.38 -11.64 27.81
CA THR A 224 5.60 -11.93 26.61
C THR A 224 4.14 -12.24 26.96
N VAL A 225 3.23 -12.10 25.99
CA VAL A 225 1.82 -12.50 26.17
C VAL A 225 1.72 -13.97 26.58
N ALA A 226 2.51 -14.86 25.96
CA ALA A 226 2.54 -16.29 26.29
C ALA A 226 2.92 -16.56 27.77
N GLU A 227 3.92 -15.84 28.28
CA GLU A 227 4.31 -15.94 29.69
C GLU A 227 3.21 -15.41 30.63
N MET A 228 2.55 -14.30 30.23
CA MET A 228 1.48 -13.69 31.02
C MET A 228 0.25 -14.58 31.17
N ILE A 229 -0.15 -15.30 30.12
CA ILE A 229 -1.34 -16.17 30.12
C ILE A 229 -1.07 -17.55 30.71
N THR A 230 0.19 -17.99 30.76
CA THR A 230 0.55 -19.32 31.25
C THR A 230 0.12 -19.52 32.71
N GLY A 231 -0.72 -20.54 32.95
CA GLY A 231 -1.22 -20.89 34.26
C GLY A 231 -2.29 -19.96 34.85
N LYS A 232 -2.75 -18.95 34.09
CA LYS A 232 -3.75 -17.98 34.55
C LYS A 232 -5.09 -18.15 33.80
N THR A 233 -5.81 -19.24 34.08
CA THR A 233 -7.12 -19.53 33.48
C THR A 233 -8.16 -18.42 33.69
N TRP A 234 -8.02 -17.69 34.79
CA TRP A 234 -8.91 -16.59 35.15
C TRP A 234 -8.92 -15.42 34.15
N ILE A 235 -7.91 -15.32 33.28
CA ILE A 235 -7.85 -14.29 32.23
C ILE A 235 -9.06 -14.39 31.28
N TYR A 236 -9.66 -15.55 31.20
CA TYR A 236 -10.80 -15.86 30.31
C TYR A 236 -12.13 -15.97 31.07
N ASP A 237 -12.14 -15.71 32.39
CA ASP A 237 -13.37 -15.74 33.18
C ASP A 237 -14.31 -14.59 32.80
N ASP A 238 -15.60 -14.83 32.91
CA ASP A 238 -16.69 -13.84 32.76
C ASP A 238 -16.74 -13.13 31.39
N ASP A 239 -16.09 -13.68 30.37
CA ASP A 239 -15.99 -13.09 29.01
C ASP A 239 -15.45 -11.65 28.99
N ALA A 240 -14.67 -11.28 30.00
CA ALA A 240 -14.04 -9.96 30.14
C ALA A 240 -12.62 -10.00 29.55
N TYR A 241 -12.49 -9.81 28.25
CA TYR A 241 -11.23 -9.97 27.55
C TYR A 241 -10.40 -8.67 27.50
N ALA A 242 -9.09 -8.84 27.47
CA ALA A 242 -8.13 -7.73 27.53
C ALA A 242 -8.11 -6.84 26.26
N ILE A 243 -8.64 -7.34 25.14
CA ILE A 243 -8.76 -6.61 23.85
C ILE A 243 -10.07 -6.95 23.16
N ASP A 244 -10.42 -6.15 22.14
CA ASP A 244 -11.55 -6.44 21.26
C ASP A 244 -11.29 -7.73 20.47
N VAL A 245 -12.19 -8.70 20.63
CA VAL A 245 -12.07 -10.02 19.97
C VAL A 245 -12.30 -9.98 18.48
N SER A 246 -13.01 -8.95 17.96
CA SER A 246 -13.17 -8.76 16.52
C SER A 246 -11.87 -8.26 15.87
N HIS A 247 -11.14 -7.39 16.56
CA HIS A 247 -9.81 -6.97 16.11
C HIS A 247 -8.83 -8.16 16.15
N LEU A 248 -8.90 -8.98 17.21
CA LEU A 248 -8.05 -10.17 17.33
C LEU A 248 -8.26 -11.13 16.15
N SER A 249 -9.51 -11.49 15.87
CA SER A 249 -9.83 -12.40 14.76
C SER A 249 -9.40 -11.81 13.40
N SER A 250 -9.61 -10.50 13.19
CA SER A 250 -9.22 -9.84 11.95
C SER A 250 -7.70 -9.86 11.74
N VAL A 251 -6.92 -9.51 12.77
CA VAL A 251 -5.46 -9.48 12.66
C VAL A 251 -4.87 -10.88 12.53
N VAL A 252 -5.41 -11.87 13.26
CA VAL A 252 -4.96 -13.27 13.11
C VAL A 252 -5.22 -13.79 11.70
N ARG A 253 -6.35 -13.47 11.07
CA ARG A 253 -6.63 -13.84 9.67
C ARG A 253 -5.64 -13.24 8.67
N LEU A 254 -5.06 -12.08 8.96
CA LEU A 254 -4.04 -11.45 8.12
C LEU A 254 -2.63 -12.03 8.32
N SER A 255 -2.41 -12.79 9.40
CA SER A 255 -1.08 -13.30 9.79
C SER A 255 -0.38 -14.21 8.76
N PRO A 256 -1.06 -14.96 7.86
CA PRO A 256 -0.39 -15.67 6.79
C PRO A 256 0.37 -14.78 5.81
N LEU A 257 0.12 -13.46 5.80
CA LEU A 257 0.85 -12.48 4.99
C LEU A 257 2.22 -12.13 5.57
N LEU A 258 2.43 -12.34 6.89
CA LEU A 258 3.65 -11.97 7.59
C LEU A 258 4.88 -12.66 7.01
N LYS A 259 5.99 -11.93 6.89
CA LYS A 259 7.25 -12.44 6.31
C LYS A 259 8.37 -12.56 7.36
N ASP A 260 8.46 -11.64 8.29
CA ASP A 260 9.51 -11.62 9.30
C ASP A 260 9.17 -12.48 10.52
N ALA A 261 10.21 -13.11 11.10
CA ALA A 261 10.05 -14.04 12.21
C ALA A 261 9.50 -13.40 13.50
N SER A 262 9.78 -12.11 13.73
CA SER A 262 9.31 -11.41 14.92
C SER A 262 7.82 -11.15 14.87
N SER A 263 7.30 -10.63 13.74
CA SER A 263 5.86 -10.45 13.54
C SER A 263 5.10 -11.77 13.57
N ILE A 264 5.67 -12.85 12.99
CA ILE A 264 5.10 -14.19 13.07
C ILE A 264 5.03 -14.66 14.53
N ALA A 265 6.08 -14.44 15.33
CA ALA A 265 6.08 -14.81 16.75
C ALA A 265 5.03 -14.04 17.58
N PHE A 266 4.79 -12.76 17.26
CA PHE A 266 3.69 -12.01 17.87
C PHE A 266 2.33 -12.59 17.48
N ALA A 267 2.13 -12.89 16.19
CA ALA A 267 0.88 -13.48 15.70
C ALA A 267 0.59 -14.87 16.32
N VAL A 268 1.62 -15.70 16.55
CA VAL A 268 1.48 -16.96 17.28
C VAL A 268 0.90 -16.71 18.67
N GLN A 269 1.40 -15.73 19.41
CA GLN A 269 0.94 -15.42 20.76
C GLN A 269 -0.49 -14.82 20.76
N LEU A 270 -0.83 -14.00 19.75
CA LEU A 270 -2.20 -13.53 19.56
C LEU A 270 -3.16 -14.71 19.31
N ALA A 271 -2.78 -15.65 18.46
CA ALA A 271 -3.57 -16.85 18.19
C ALA A 271 -3.67 -17.76 19.44
N GLN A 272 -2.59 -17.90 20.22
CA GLN A 272 -2.63 -18.63 21.50
C GLN A 272 -3.59 -17.98 22.50
N TYR A 273 -3.57 -16.65 22.62
CA TYR A 273 -4.55 -15.93 23.45
C TYR A 273 -5.98 -16.18 22.95
N GLY A 274 -6.21 -16.07 21.63
CA GLY A 274 -7.51 -16.33 21.02
C GLY A 274 -8.05 -17.74 21.25
N SER A 275 -7.17 -18.74 21.33
CA SER A 275 -7.56 -20.13 21.65
C SER A 275 -8.15 -20.31 23.04
N GLY A 276 -7.89 -19.38 23.96
CA GLY A 276 -8.47 -19.37 25.31
C GLY A 276 -9.85 -18.73 25.39
N LEU A 277 -10.33 -18.06 24.33
CA LEU A 277 -11.65 -17.45 24.32
C LEU A 277 -12.77 -18.49 24.44
N SER A 278 -13.89 -18.12 25.04
CA SER A 278 -15.08 -18.97 25.05
C SER A 278 -15.64 -19.15 23.63
N ASP A 279 -16.34 -20.28 23.39
CA ASP A 279 -16.91 -20.61 22.08
C ASP A 279 -17.83 -19.50 21.54
N ARG A 280 -18.46 -18.75 22.41
CA ARG A 280 -19.31 -17.61 22.07
C ARG A 280 -18.57 -16.50 21.28
N PHE A 281 -17.25 -16.37 21.49
CA PHE A 281 -16.40 -15.35 20.87
C PHE A 281 -15.36 -15.91 19.90
N ARG A 282 -15.45 -17.22 19.60
CA ARG A 282 -14.71 -17.84 18.52
C ARG A 282 -15.53 -17.70 17.24
N TYR A 283 -14.94 -17.10 16.24
CA TYR A 283 -15.58 -16.97 14.93
C TYR A 283 -15.17 -18.14 14.06
N ASP A 284 -16.13 -18.70 13.31
CA ASP A 284 -15.85 -19.70 12.30
C ASP A 284 -15.00 -19.08 11.17
N GLY A 285 -13.96 -19.78 10.78
CA GLY A 285 -13.12 -19.44 9.66
C GLY A 285 -13.57 -20.07 8.36
N LEU A 286 -12.93 -19.66 7.27
CA LEU A 286 -13.04 -20.37 5.98
C LEU A 286 -11.97 -21.46 5.90
N PRO A 287 -12.25 -22.58 5.17
CA PRO A 287 -11.24 -23.59 4.94
C PRO A 287 -9.93 -22.99 4.39
N PRO A 288 -8.76 -23.46 4.84
CA PRO A 288 -8.54 -24.51 5.84
C PRO A 288 -8.38 -24.01 7.28
N PHE A 289 -8.80 -22.79 7.60
CA PHE A 289 -8.69 -22.15 8.91
C PHE A 289 -10.03 -22.08 9.62
N GLU A 290 -10.75 -23.23 9.73
CA GLU A 290 -12.08 -23.32 10.35
C GLU A 290 -12.03 -22.92 11.82
N ASP A 291 -11.06 -23.45 12.61
CA ASP A 291 -10.68 -22.87 13.89
C ASP A 291 -9.64 -21.78 13.66
N ILE A 292 -10.10 -20.52 13.62
CA ILE A 292 -9.23 -19.38 13.28
C ILE A 292 -7.95 -19.38 14.13
N TYR A 293 -8.04 -19.61 15.41
CA TYR A 293 -6.90 -19.47 16.31
C TYR A 293 -5.99 -20.70 16.29
N ALA A 294 -6.56 -21.90 16.40
CA ALA A 294 -5.79 -23.13 16.39
C ALA A 294 -5.09 -23.37 15.04
N ASP A 295 -5.81 -23.22 13.95
CA ASP A 295 -5.25 -23.45 12.62
C ASP A 295 -4.16 -22.43 12.26
N HIS A 296 -4.37 -21.13 12.57
CA HIS A 296 -3.33 -20.12 12.37
C HIS A 296 -2.11 -20.36 13.28
N ALA A 297 -2.31 -20.76 14.53
CA ALA A 297 -1.19 -21.09 15.42
C ALA A 297 -0.34 -22.26 14.86
N ILE A 298 -0.98 -23.31 14.32
CA ILE A 298 -0.29 -24.42 13.66
C ILE A 298 0.50 -23.92 12.44
N TYR A 299 -0.13 -23.14 11.56
CA TYR A 299 0.50 -22.58 10.36
C TYR A 299 1.72 -21.71 10.70
N LEU A 300 1.54 -20.77 11.64
CA LEU A 300 2.56 -19.80 12.03
C LEU A 300 3.73 -20.45 12.76
N ASN A 301 3.47 -21.44 13.64
CA ASN A 301 4.53 -22.19 14.31
C ASN A 301 5.42 -22.91 13.29
N ALA A 302 4.86 -23.50 12.25
CA ALA A 302 5.65 -24.12 11.18
C ALA A 302 6.57 -23.11 10.49
N LEU A 303 6.10 -21.88 10.25
CA LEU A 303 6.90 -20.83 9.60
C LEU A 303 8.11 -20.37 10.42
N ILE A 304 8.07 -20.54 11.73
CA ILE A 304 9.22 -20.30 12.64
C ILE A 304 9.96 -21.58 13.02
N GLY A 305 9.75 -22.67 12.27
CA GLY A 305 10.46 -23.93 12.41
C GLY A 305 9.98 -24.85 13.52
N LYS A 306 8.79 -24.59 14.11
CA LYS A 306 8.20 -25.43 15.16
C LYS A 306 7.16 -26.37 14.59
N ASP A 307 7.20 -27.64 14.96
CA ASP A 307 6.19 -28.67 14.63
C ASP A 307 5.85 -28.77 13.14
N VAL A 308 6.84 -28.55 12.26
CA VAL A 308 6.68 -28.45 10.79
C VAL A 308 5.92 -29.65 10.22
N GLU A 309 6.33 -30.87 10.56
CA GLU A 309 5.70 -32.10 10.02
C GLU A 309 4.24 -32.25 10.47
N THR A 310 3.95 -31.83 11.69
CA THR A 310 2.56 -31.83 12.22
C THR A 310 1.71 -30.84 11.44
N ALA A 311 2.23 -29.65 11.18
CA ALA A 311 1.52 -28.63 10.40
C ALA A 311 1.27 -29.06 8.96
N VAL A 312 2.28 -29.63 8.29
CA VAL A 312 2.12 -30.11 6.90
C VAL A 312 1.05 -31.20 6.84
N LYS A 313 1.09 -32.20 7.74
CA LYS A 313 0.05 -33.25 7.81
C LYS A 313 -1.34 -32.69 8.12
N HIS A 314 -1.42 -31.70 9.02
CA HIS A 314 -2.68 -31.05 9.36
C HIS A 314 -3.32 -30.40 8.15
N PHE A 315 -2.59 -29.52 7.42
CA PHE A 315 -3.13 -28.88 6.22
C PHE A 315 -3.31 -29.85 5.05
N GLN A 316 -2.47 -30.88 4.93
CA GLN A 316 -2.66 -31.92 3.91
C GLN A 316 -3.95 -32.70 4.14
N SER A 317 -4.33 -32.98 5.39
CA SER A 317 -5.60 -33.69 5.69
C SER A 317 -6.85 -32.89 5.34
N LYS A 318 -6.73 -31.57 5.17
CA LYS A 318 -7.82 -30.67 4.78
C LYS A 318 -7.97 -30.51 3.26
N VAL A 319 -6.98 -30.96 2.48
CA VAL A 319 -7.04 -30.90 1.02
C VAL A 319 -8.00 -31.96 0.52
N GLN A 320 -9.03 -31.57 -0.19
CA GLN A 320 -9.97 -32.44 -0.86
C GLN A 320 -9.85 -32.25 -2.37
N LYS A 321 -10.20 -33.27 -3.16
CA LYS A 321 -10.31 -33.06 -4.60
C LYS A 321 -11.55 -32.20 -4.84
N PRO A 322 -11.43 -31.14 -5.69
CA PRO A 322 -12.60 -30.33 -6.03
C PRO A 322 -13.71 -31.21 -6.57
N SER A 323 -14.96 -30.91 -6.21
CA SER A 323 -16.11 -31.56 -6.80
C SER A 323 -16.21 -31.16 -8.27
N VAL A 324 -15.84 -32.08 -9.17
CA VAL A 324 -15.95 -31.84 -10.61
C VAL A 324 -17.40 -32.19 -11.01
N ASP A 325 -18.25 -31.19 -11.10
CA ASP A 325 -19.49 -31.29 -11.83
C ASP A 325 -19.17 -30.92 -13.29
N GLU A 326 -19.41 -31.82 -14.25
CA GLU A 326 -19.01 -31.65 -15.66
C GLU A 326 -19.55 -30.36 -16.30
N ASP A 327 -20.53 -29.70 -15.67
CA ASP A 327 -21.20 -28.51 -16.17
C ASP A 327 -20.88 -27.22 -15.35
N GLN A 328 -20.07 -27.27 -14.28
CA GLN A 328 -19.74 -26.10 -13.48
C GLN A 328 -18.21 -26.00 -13.24
N PRO A 329 -17.61 -24.82 -13.42
CA PRO A 329 -16.22 -24.62 -13.01
C PRO A 329 -16.07 -24.87 -11.50
N ALA A 330 -14.96 -25.48 -11.10
CA ALA A 330 -14.65 -25.74 -9.69
C ALA A 330 -14.78 -24.43 -8.86
N ASP A 331 -15.46 -24.51 -7.70
CA ASP A 331 -15.55 -23.35 -6.80
C ASP A 331 -14.14 -23.00 -6.32
N PRO A 332 -13.64 -21.77 -6.57
CA PRO A 332 -12.34 -21.36 -6.10
C PRO A 332 -12.16 -21.53 -4.57
N LEU A 333 -13.25 -21.47 -3.79
CA LEU A 333 -13.21 -21.67 -2.34
C LEU A 333 -12.84 -23.12 -1.96
N GLU A 334 -13.22 -24.11 -2.76
CA GLU A 334 -12.86 -25.53 -2.54
C GLU A 334 -11.35 -25.76 -2.70
N THR A 335 -10.65 -24.88 -3.42
CA THR A 335 -9.20 -24.97 -3.64
C THR A 335 -8.35 -24.31 -2.56
N LEU A 336 -8.95 -23.52 -1.67
CA LEU A 336 -8.23 -22.80 -0.61
C LEU A 336 -7.35 -23.69 0.28
N PRO A 337 -7.76 -24.91 0.67
CA PRO A 337 -6.89 -25.80 1.43
C PRO A 337 -5.62 -26.20 0.66
N ALA A 338 -5.74 -26.53 -0.63
CA ALA A 338 -4.59 -26.86 -1.48
C ALA A 338 -3.68 -25.63 -1.67
N GLN A 339 -4.27 -24.47 -1.94
CA GLN A 339 -3.51 -23.21 -2.08
C GLN A 339 -2.74 -22.85 -0.80
N THR A 340 -3.36 -23.05 0.37
CA THR A 340 -2.71 -22.81 1.67
C THR A 340 -1.56 -23.78 1.90
N LEU A 341 -1.74 -25.05 1.59
CA LEU A 341 -0.69 -26.08 1.72
C LEU A 341 0.49 -25.77 0.76
N VAL A 342 0.22 -25.42 -0.48
CA VAL A 342 1.25 -25.00 -1.46
C VAL A 342 2.03 -23.78 -0.92
N ARG A 343 1.33 -22.77 -0.41
CA ARG A 343 1.96 -21.59 0.17
C ARG A 343 2.82 -21.93 1.40
N LEU A 344 2.34 -22.80 2.27
CA LEU A 344 3.09 -23.27 3.43
C LEU A 344 4.37 -24.00 3.00
N LEU A 345 4.24 -25.00 2.12
CA LEU A 345 5.37 -25.78 1.62
C LEU A 345 6.43 -24.91 0.92
N ALA A 346 6.00 -24.00 0.05
CA ALA A 346 6.88 -23.05 -0.62
C ALA A 346 7.66 -22.19 0.39
N ARG A 347 6.98 -21.66 1.43
CA ARG A 347 7.62 -20.86 2.48
C ARG A 347 8.56 -21.66 3.38
N LEU A 348 8.35 -22.97 3.50
CA LEU A 348 9.24 -23.88 4.22
C LEU A 348 10.43 -24.37 3.37
N GLY A 349 10.52 -23.93 2.09
CA GLY A 349 11.55 -24.40 1.15
C GLY A 349 11.31 -25.82 0.61
N ARG A 350 10.14 -26.41 0.87
CA ARG A 350 9.74 -27.76 0.39
C ARG A 350 9.12 -27.65 -1.01
N ILE A 351 9.90 -27.11 -1.96
CA ILE A 351 9.39 -26.67 -3.27
C ILE A 351 8.88 -27.84 -4.11
N GLU A 352 9.55 -29.00 -4.11
CA GLU A 352 9.09 -30.16 -4.88
C GLU A 352 7.74 -30.69 -4.38
N GLU A 353 7.52 -30.66 -3.08
CA GLU A 353 6.22 -31.04 -2.50
C GLU A 353 5.15 -29.99 -2.84
N ALA A 354 5.49 -28.71 -2.83
CA ALA A 354 4.57 -27.65 -3.27
C ALA A 354 4.19 -27.82 -4.74
N ILE A 355 5.14 -28.16 -5.61
CA ILE A 355 4.88 -28.46 -7.04
C ILE A 355 3.95 -29.66 -7.17
N ALA A 356 4.18 -30.72 -6.41
CA ALA A 356 3.32 -31.92 -6.47
C ALA A 356 1.87 -31.61 -6.12
N VAL A 357 1.64 -30.90 -4.99
CA VAL A 357 0.28 -30.51 -4.56
C VAL A 357 -0.36 -29.54 -5.56
N ALA A 358 0.39 -28.55 -6.04
CA ALA A 358 -0.15 -27.58 -7.00
C ALA A 358 -0.49 -28.25 -8.35
N SER A 359 0.33 -29.18 -8.81
CA SER A 359 0.10 -29.94 -10.06
C SER A 359 -1.16 -30.84 -9.97
N GLU A 360 -1.43 -31.40 -8.79
CA GLU A 360 -2.58 -32.29 -8.62
C GLU A 360 -3.91 -31.53 -8.45
N HIS A 361 -3.88 -30.32 -7.86
CA HIS A 361 -5.11 -29.66 -7.41
C HIS A 361 -5.36 -28.28 -8.03
N LEU A 362 -4.36 -27.61 -8.63
CA LEU A 362 -4.46 -26.20 -9.00
C LEU A 362 -4.17 -25.89 -10.48
N MET A 363 -3.78 -26.88 -11.30
CA MET A 363 -3.41 -26.63 -12.70
C MET A 363 -4.54 -26.08 -13.57
N GLU A 364 -5.79 -26.42 -13.26
CA GLU A 364 -6.97 -25.97 -14.01
C GLU A 364 -7.59 -24.68 -13.45
N ILE A 365 -7.02 -24.16 -12.34
CA ILE A 365 -7.50 -22.93 -11.71
C ILE A 365 -6.81 -21.73 -12.37
N PRO A 366 -7.58 -20.74 -12.86
CA PRO A 366 -6.99 -19.53 -13.44
C PRO A 366 -6.09 -18.80 -12.44
N ASP A 367 -4.94 -18.30 -12.89
CA ASP A 367 -3.93 -17.60 -12.06
C ASP A 367 -4.53 -16.46 -11.22
N SER A 368 -5.57 -15.78 -11.73
CA SER A 368 -6.25 -14.68 -11.04
C SER A 368 -6.97 -15.09 -9.75
N TYR A 369 -7.25 -16.39 -9.56
CA TYR A 369 -7.87 -16.94 -8.36
C TYR A 369 -6.87 -17.60 -7.41
N LEU A 370 -5.59 -17.68 -7.78
CA LEU A 370 -4.57 -18.28 -6.95
C LEU A 370 -4.00 -17.28 -5.92
N LEU A 371 -4.04 -17.67 -4.65
CA LEU A 371 -3.42 -16.97 -3.52
C LEU A 371 -2.05 -17.57 -3.16
N CYS A 372 -1.54 -18.48 -3.96
CA CYS A 372 -0.25 -19.14 -3.82
C CYS A 372 0.51 -19.07 -5.16
N PRO A 373 1.83 -19.37 -5.18
CA PRO A 373 2.58 -19.44 -6.43
C PRO A 373 2.00 -20.48 -7.39
N THR A 374 1.97 -20.16 -8.68
CA THR A 374 1.58 -21.09 -9.75
C THR A 374 2.59 -22.23 -9.90
N VAL A 375 2.19 -23.36 -10.50
CA VAL A 375 3.10 -24.45 -10.82
C VAL A 375 4.29 -23.96 -11.67
N SER A 376 4.00 -23.10 -12.65
CA SER A 376 5.04 -22.51 -13.50
C SER A 376 6.05 -21.64 -12.70
N ALA A 377 5.57 -20.86 -11.73
CA ALA A 377 6.44 -20.06 -10.86
C ALA A 377 7.29 -20.96 -9.96
N LEU A 378 6.67 -21.94 -9.30
CA LEU A 378 7.39 -22.90 -8.44
C LEU A 378 8.47 -23.68 -9.20
N CYS A 379 8.15 -24.19 -10.39
CA CYS A 379 9.10 -24.94 -11.23
C CYS A 379 10.26 -24.06 -11.71
N ARG A 380 9.99 -22.80 -12.04
CA ARG A 380 11.03 -21.81 -12.41
C ARG A 380 11.96 -21.54 -11.24
N ASP A 381 11.40 -21.24 -10.06
CA ASP A 381 12.18 -20.94 -8.84
C ASP A 381 13.02 -22.13 -8.39
N ALA A 382 12.53 -23.35 -8.62
CA ALA A 382 13.26 -24.59 -8.34
C ALA A 382 14.21 -25.02 -9.46
N ASN A 383 14.20 -24.36 -10.61
CA ASN A 383 14.90 -24.77 -11.83
C ASN A 383 14.54 -26.22 -12.27
N ARG A 384 13.22 -26.53 -12.24
CA ARG A 384 12.65 -27.86 -12.50
C ARG A 384 11.66 -27.84 -13.67
N PRO A 385 12.10 -27.48 -14.90
CA PRO A 385 11.24 -27.56 -16.08
C PRO A 385 10.73 -28.97 -16.39
N ASP A 386 11.44 -29.99 -15.94
CA ASP A 386 11.02 -31.39 -16.04
C ASP A 386 9.68 -31.65 -15.32
N LEU A 387 9.49 -31.10 -14.11
CA LEU A 387 8.26 -31.21 -13.36
C LEU A 387 7.13 -30.40 -14.00
N LEU A 388 7.43 -29.22 -14.57
CA LEU A 388 6.45 -28.44 -15.31
C LEU A 388 5.94 -29.19 -16.55
N ALA A 389 6.83 -29.82 -17.31
CA ALA A 389 6.47 -30.65 -18.45
C ALA A 389 5.55 -31.82 -18.01
N GLN A 390 5.86 -32.46 -16.89
CA GLN A 390 5.05 -33.54 -16.34
C GLN A 390 3.64 -33.05 -15.94
N ALA A 391 3.55 -31.91 -15.26
CA ALA A 391 2.27 -31.32 -14.86
C ALA A 391 1.40 -30.93 -16.08
N ALA A 392 2.00 -30.34 -17.10
CA ALA A 392 1.34 -29.96 -18.34
C ALA A 392 0.70 -31.14 -19.09
N VAL A 393 1.34 -32.32 -19.06
CA VAL A 393 0.75 -33.55 -19.63
C VAL A 393 -0.55 -33.95 -18.93
N GLY A 394 -0.61 -33.77 -17.60
CA GLY A 394 -1.79 -34.14 -16.80
C GLY A 394 -3.04 -33.34 -17.15
N VAL A 395 -2.90 -32.13 -17.70
CA VAL A 395 -4.01 -31.23 -18.11
C VAL A 395 -4.06 -31.01 -19.62
N GLU A 396 -3.33 -31.81 -20.40
CA GLU A 396 -3.26 -31.77 -21.87
C GLU A 396 -2.84 -30.40 -22.44
N ASP A 397 -2.06 -29.60 -21.66
CA ASP A 397 -1.50 -28.33 -22.15
C ASP A 397 -0.19 -28.57 -22.91
N TRP A 398 -0.32 -28.85 -24.22
CA TRP A 398 0.80 -29.16 -25.10
C TRP A 398 1.73 -27.97 -25.36
N ALA A 399 1.23 -26.73 -25.25
CA ALA A 399 2.04 -25.54 -25.43
C ALA A 399 2.95 -25.35 -24.21
N LEU A 400 2.43 -25.47 -23.00
CA LEU A 400 3.19 -25.43 -21.75
C LEU A 400 4.21 -26.60 -21.70
N TYR A 401 3.78 -27.82 -22.08
CA TYR A 401 4.68 -28.97 -22.19
C TYR A 401 5.88 -28.69 -23.07
N LEU A 402 5.62 -28.23 -24.30
CA LEU A 402 6.71 -27.96 -25.25
C LEU A 402 7.62 -26.84 -24.77
N GLY A 403 7.07 -25.76 -24.18
CA GLY A 403 7.84 -24.68 -23.57
C GLY A 403 8.79 -25.19 -22.49
N ALA A 404 8.29 -25.97 -21.55
CA ALA A 404 9.07 -26.57 -20.48
C ALA A 404 10.19 -27.51 -21.00
N ARG A 405 9.92 -28.29 -22.06
CA ARG A 405 10.93 -29.15 -22.68
C ARG A 405 12.02 -28.35 -23.39
N ILE A 406 11.68 -27.21 -23.98
CA ILE A 406 12.66 -26.30 -24.59
C ILE A 406 13.57 -25.69 -23.49
N GLU A 407 13.01 -25.22 -22.39
CA GLU A 407 13.76 -24.71 -21.25
C GLU A 407 14.72 -25.78 -20.68
N GLU A 408 14.24 -27.03 -20.52
CA GLU A 408 15.09 -28.15 -20.07
C GLU A 408 16.27 -28.41 -21.00
N MET A 409 16.06 -28.28 -22.31
CA MET A 409 17.17 -28.44 -23.29
C MET A 409 18.19 -27.29 -23.21
N GLN A 410 17.71 -26.06 -23.00
CA GLN A 410 18.57 -24.89 -22.87
C GLN A 410 19.48 -25.00 -21.64
N LEU A 411 18.90 -25.37 -20.49
CA LEU A 411 19.66 -25.58 -19.26
C LEU A 411 20.72 -26.64 -19.36
N LYS A 412 20.46 -27.75 -20.12
CA LYS A 412 21.43 -28.79 -20.37
C LYS A 412 22.58 -28.39 -21.31
N THR A 413 22.37 -27.32 -22.09
CA THR A 413 23.37 -26.78 -23.01
C THR A 413 24.28 -25.75 -22.34
N GLU A 414 23.80 -25.11 -21.26
CA GLU A 414 24.52 -24.10 -20.47
C GLU A 414 25.32 -24.71 -19.30
N ALA A 415 25.04 -25.95 -18.91
CA ALA A 415 25.71 -26.71 -17.86
C ALA A 415 26.88 -27.53 -18.41
#